data_346d7e24a6788d36fcfbb3263e7c6f0c
#
_entry.id   346d7e24a6788d36fcfbb3263e7c6f0c
#
_cell.length_a   1.000
_cell.length_b   1.000
_cell.length_c   1.000
_cell.angle_alpha   90.00
_cell.angle_beta   90.00
_cell.angle_gamma   90.00
#
_symmetry.space_group_name_H-M   'P 1'
#
loop_
_entity.id
_entity.type
_entity.pdbx_description
1 polymer ?
#
loop_
_entity_poly.entity_id
_entity_poly.type
_entity_poly.pdbx_seq_one_letter_code
_entity_poly.pdbx_strand_id
1 'polypeptide(L)'
;MRNKTFLWSLLLGLLFVTYACSDDTPGMSVDLPEGEAVSLGAELSAEGTLSFHAVADWTSSISADWLEVEPSSGTAGDYTLKLRVIKPNDTGDVRTATLSLISGEDPLRITVTQEEYIRVSDPVFPLEADGGTFEIHFFTSLEQEEIGVFSLQNCDWLTSPPETRAAGEVQEWVVSFYARPNETYRSRTTTIYFGKISKEEQSLTTGNLLATVTIQQQGLQSGGSTDFSEDGKVVVLQEHTAGEGIPLVMMGDGFIDKEIENGYYEQVMDKAVDNLFTEHPISEMQDYFDIYCVKVVSPNGNFGVGEDNYGETALGCWMVTGIDTGVGGNDKTIQAYAQKVEGFNLDDTQVVVILNSDAHKGTNYNYWYTDGTPSNFSIAYFPVIGNLESEDFRRVLVHETVGHGIGKLHDEYSYEENPLMPDAEIEQVRQQQEDFGWWQNVDFTDDPQAVLWSPFLFDPRYDGQGLGIFEGACMYMSGAYRSTEQSMMNGNILGFNAPSRRAIYTNIIERGEGRTPSLEEFIDFDQQTYVAPTQTRSMTPSRPFGRPQVRMLDRPLGE
;
A
#
# COMPACT_ATOMS: atom_id res chain seq x y z
N MET A 1 -4.75 24.74 -40.68
CA MET A 1 -6.10 24.23 -40.35
C MET A 1 -5.98 23.65 -38.95
N ARG A 2 -6.54 24.18 -38.21
CA ARG A 2 -6.99 24.57 -36.83
C ARG A 2 -6.77 23.41 -35.83
N ASN A 3 -5.79 23.64 -34.95
CA ASN A 3 -5.60 22.96 -33.66
C ASN A 3 -6.84 23.13 -32.76
N LYS A 4 -7.26 22.08 -32.08
CA LYS A 4 -8.07 22.15 -30.87
C LYS A 4 -7.35 21.41 -29.76
N THR A 5 -6.68 22.20 -28.97
CA THR A 5 -6.23 21.88 -27.61
C THR A 5 -7.47 21.75 -26.72
N PHE A 6 -7.61 20.62 -26.02
CA PHE A 6 -8.57 20.48 -24.92
C PHE A 6 -7.84 20.78 -23.61
N LEU A 7 -8.19 21.90 -23.01
CA LEU A 7 -7.84 22.27 -21.64
C LEU A 7 -8.94 21.72 -20.72
N TRP A 8 -8.59 20.88 -19.79
CA TRP A 8 -9.42 20.62 -18.62
C TRP A 8 -9.16 21.71 -17.59
N SER A 9 -10.12 22.60 -17.44
CA SER A 9 -10.15 23.57 -16.35
C SER A 9 -11.23 23.15 -15.36
N LEU A 10 -10.78 22.89 -14.13
CA LEU A 10 -11.64 22.86 -12.96
C LEU A 10 -12.36 24.22 -12.88
N LEU A 11 -13.66 24.23 -13.10
CA LEU A 11 -14.48 25.42 -12.96
C LEU A 11 -15.24 25.33 -11.64
N LEU A 12 -14.65 25.93 -10.58
CA LEU A 12 -15.43 26.40 -9.45
C LEU A 12 -16.28 27.55 -9.96
N GLY A 13 -17.52 27.29 -10.37
CA GLY A 13 -18.47 28.30 -10.83
C GLY A 13 -19.25 28.86 -9.66
N LEU A 14 -18.80 29.96 -9.07
CA LEU A 14 -19.71 30.84 -8.34
C LEU A 14 -20.65 31.50 -9.36
N LEU A 15 -21.87 31.00 -9.48
CA LEU A 15 -22.93 31.70 -10.23
C LEU A 15 -23.84 32.37 -9.22
N PHE A 16 -23.68 33.67 -9.07
CA PHE A 16 -24.70 34.50 -8.45
C PHE A 16 -25.86 34.69 -9.45
N VAL A 17 -27.00 34.09 -9.18
CA VAL A 17 -28.24 34.39 -9.86
C VAL A 17 -29.06 35.31 -8.97
N THR A 18 -29.07 36.62 -9.29
CA THR A 18 -29.99 37.54 -8.65
C THR A 18 -31.38 37.40 -9.29
N TYR A 19 -32.31 36.87 -8.53
CA TYR A 19 -33.73 36.98 -8.88
C TYR A 19 -34.27 38.33 -8.45
N ALA A 20 -34.86 39.07 -9.41
CA ALA A 20 -35.58 40.33 -9.17
C ALA A 20 -37.05 40.05 -8.94
N CYS A 21 -37.48 40.40 -7.74
CA CYS A 21 -38.80 40.82 -7.21
C CYS A 21 -40.13 40.30 -7.81
N SER A 22 -40.86 39.63 -6.97
CA SER A 22 -42.20 40.11 -6.59
C SER A 22 -42.46 39.89 -5.08
N ASP A 23 -43.06 40.84 -4.48
CA ASP A 23 -43.35 41.09 -3.07
C ASP A 23 -43.52 39.89 -2.11
N ASP A 24 -42.96 40.12 -0.92
CA ASP A 24 -43.34 39.65 0.42
C ASP A 24 -42.63 38.44 1.00
N THR A 25 -41.88 38.74 2.04
CA THR A 25 -41.13 37.98 3.04
C THR A 25 -39.79 37.42 2.55
N PRO A 26 -38.70 37.77 3.26
CA PRO A 26 -37.40 37.22 2.98
C PRO A 26 -37.40 35.73 3.31
N GLY A 27 -37.38 34.90 2.26
CA GLY A 27 -37.27 33.46 2.37
C GLY A 27 -35.80 33.00 2.40
N MET A 28 -35.54 31.80 2.90
CA MET A 28 -34.26 31.14 2.72
C MET A 28 -33.90 31.00 1.22
N SER A 29 -32.65 31.22 0.87
CA SER A 29 -32.12 30.90 -0.47
C SER A 29 -31.04 29.85 -0.36
N VAL A 30 -30.99 28.92 -1.32
CA VAL A 30 -30.04 27.82 -1.40
C VAL A 30 -29.29 27.90 -2.72
N ASP A 31 -28.00 27.62 -2.70
CA ASP A 31 -27.16 27.49 -3.90
C ASP A 31 -27.31 26.09 -4.54
N LEU A 32 -28.52 25.75 -4.96
CA LEU A 32 -28.78 24.59 -5.82
C LEU A 32 -29.58 25.04 -7.05
N PRO A 33 -29.23 24.60 -8.25
CA PRO A 33 -30.09 24.78 -9.41
C PRO A 33 -31.48 24.16 -9.18
N GLU A 34 -32.51 24.76 -9.76
CA GLU A 34 -33.89 24.30 -9.58
C GLU A 34 -34.05 22.88 -10.15
N GLY A 35 -34.38 21.92 -9.26
CA GLY A 35 -34.57 20.51 -9.60
C GLY A 35 -33.35 19.61 -9.36
N GLU A 36 -32.24 20.12 -8.85
CA GLU A 36 -31.11 19.30 -8.46
C GLU A 36 -31.25 18.78 -7.02
N ALA A 37 -30.72 17.57 -6.79
CA ALA A 37 -30.59 16.92 -5.50
C ALA A 37 -29.11 16.89 -5.08
N VAL A 38 -28.85 16.87 -3.78
CA VAL A 38 -27.52 16.58 -3.29
C VAL A 38 -27.30 15.06 -3.38
N SER A 39 -26.38 14.62 -4.20
CA SER A 39 -26.01 13.21 -4.33
C SER A 39 -24.84 12.89 -3.41
N LEU A 40 -24.93 11.78 -2.68
CA LEU A 40 -23.89 11.24 -1.80
C LEU A 40 -23.58 9.82 -2.24
N GLY A 41 -22.31 9.41 -2.12
CA GLY A 41 -21.89 8.04 -2.36
C GLY A 41 -22.60 7.03 -1.45
N ALA A 42 -22.57 5.76 -1.85
CA ALA A 42 -23.23 4.66 -1.15
C ALA A 42 -22.52 4.26 0.16
N GLU A 43 -21.23 4.53 0.28
CA GLU A 43 -20.34 4.08 1.34
C GLU A 43 -20.57 4.83 2.67
N LEU A 44 -20.16 4.20 3.78
CA LEU A 44 -20.13 4.84 5.08
C LEU A 44 -19.17 6.03 5.07
N SER A 45 -19.61 7.14 5.67
CA SER A 45 -18.86 8.40 5.75
C SER A 45 -18.74 9.19 4.43
N ALA A 46 -19.45 8.80 3.35
CA ALA A 46 -19.58 9.67 2.18
C ALA A 46 -20.12 11.05 2.60
N GLU A 47 -19.51 12.10 2.09
CA GLU A 47 -19.77 13.48 2.49
C GLU A 47 -20.20 14.36 1.31
N GLY A 48 -20.98 15.38 1.62
CA GLY A 48 -21.38 16.43 0.70
C GLY A 48 -21.61 17.74 1.44
N THR A 49 -21.70 18.82 0.72
CA THR A 49 -21.93 20.15 1.28
C THR A 49 -23.11 20.84 0.61
N LEU A 50 -23.81 21.66 1.38
CA LEU A 50 -24.92 22.48 0.91
C LEU A 50 -24.79 23.88 1.51
N SER A 51 -24.64 24.90 0.67
CA SER A 51 -24.57 26.28 1.12
C SER A 51 -25.93 26.97 0.97
N PHE A 52 -26.28 27.79 1.97
CA PHE A 52 -27.53 28.56 1.97
C PHE A 52 -27.40 29.83 2.79
N HIS A 53 -28.31 30.79 2.50
CA HIS A 53 -28.44 32.00 3.26
C HIS A 53 -29.72 31.96 4.10
N ALA A 54 -29.64 32.15 5.41
CA ALA A 54 -30.76 32.25 6.33
C ALA A 54 -31.01 33.70 6.72
N VAL A 55 -32.26 34.15 6.60
CA VAL A 55 -32.67 35.51 6.91
C VAL A 55 -33.12 35.70 8.36
N ALA A 56 -33.32 34.61 9.09
CA ALA A 56 -33.69 34.56 10.51
C ALA A 56 -33.09 33.29 11.14
N ASP A 57 -33.34 33.09 12.44
CA ASP A 57 -33.01 31.86 13.14
C ASP A 57 -33.58 30.64 12.40
N TRP A 58 -32.79 29.59 12.26
CA TRP A 58 -33.15 28.42 11.48
C TRP A 58 -32.81 27.11 12.20
N THR A 59 -33.52 26.05 11.80
CA THR A 59 -33.22 24.67 12.20
C THR A 59 -33.29 23.76 11.00
N SER A 60 -32.57 22.63 11.04
CA SER A 60 -32.70 21.55 10.07
C SER A 60 -33.36 20.32 10.64
N SER A 61 -34.05 19.56 9.80
CA SER A 61 -34.56 18.23 10.11
C SER A 61 -34.40 17.30 8.92
N ILE A 62 -34.21 16.01 9.19
CA ILE A 62 -33.94 14.98 8.20
C ILE A 62 -35.00 13.89 8.28
N SER A 63 -35.49 13.40 7.13
CA SER A 63 -36.50 12.33 7.07
C SER A 63 -35.93 10.91 7.18
N ALA A 64 -34.60 10.74 7.24
CA ALA A 64 -33.95 9.44 7.19
C ALA A 64 -32.91 9.28 8.32
N ASP A 65 -32.65 8.05 8.71
CA ASP A 65 -31.73 7.68 9.80
C ASP A 65 -30.32 7.30 9.31
N TRP A 66 -30.07 7.41 8.01
CA TRP A 66 -28.78 7.12 7.37
C TRP A 66 -27.94 8.37 7.07
N LEU A 67 -28.54 9.59 7.26
CA LEU A 67 -27.92 10.87 6.97
C LEU A 67 -27.77 11.71 8.25
N GLU A 68 -26.64 12.35 8.41
CA GLU A 68 -26.35 13.34 9.44
C GLU A 68 -26.04 14.69 8.80
N VAL A 69 -26.46 15.78 9.44
CA VAL A 69 -26.27 17.15 8.93
C VAL A 69 -25.78 18.06 10.03
N GLU A 70 -24.68 18.76 9.78
CA GLU A 70 -24.07 19.72 10.71
C GLU A 70 -23.73 21.05 10.00
N PRO A 71 -23.96 22.21 10.65
CA PRO A 71 -24.72 22.39 11.91
C PRO A 71 -26.23 22.16 11.71
N SER A 72 -26.95 21.82 12.79
CA SER A 72 -28.40 21.55 12.74
C SER A 72 -29.27 22.78 13.03
N SER A 73 -28.68 23.90 13.41
CA SER A 73 -29.37 25.18 13.68
C SER A 73 -28.39 26.36 13.65
N GLY A 74 -28.95 27.57 13.51
CA GLY A 74 -28.17 28.81 13.56
C GLY A 74 -29.05 30.05 13.59
N THR A 75 -28.42 31.22 13.57
CA THR A 75 -29.08 32.54 13.45
C THR A 75 -29.08 32.99 11.99
N ALA A 76 -29.60 34.18 11.69
CA ALA A 76 -29.48 34.76 10.34
C ALA A 76 -28.02 34.86 9.89
N GLY A 77 -27.73 34.47 8.60
CA GLY A 77 -26.40 34.50 8.00
C GLY A 77 -26.19 33.47 6.94
N ASP A 78 -24.95 33.40 6.43
CA ASP A 78 -24.53 32.41 5.43
C ASP A 78 -23.99 31.16 6.12
N TYR A 79 -24.42 29.98 5.65
CA TYR A 79 -24.03 28.69 6.21
C TYR A 79 -23.66 27.71 5.10
N THR A 80 -22.72 26.83 5.42
CA THR A 80 -22.46 25.62 4.66
C THR A 80 -22.73 24.43 5.56
N LEU A 81 -23.73 23.64 5.23
CA LEU A 81 -24.00 22.37 5.91
C LEU A 81 -23.06 21.30 5.39
N LYS A 82 -22.57 20.48 6.29
CA LYS A 82 -21.91 19.23 5.99
C LYS A 82 -22.94 18.11 6.12
N LEU A 83 -23.13 17.35 5.04
CA LEU A 83 -23.98 16.17 5.01
C LEU A 83 -23.05 14.96 5.06
N ARG A 84 -23.35 14.00 5.95
CA ARG A 84 -22.53 12.79 6.08
C ARG A 84 -23.40 11.55 6.14
N VAL A 85 -23.02 10.54 5.39
CA VAL A 85 -23.62 9.22 5.45
C VAL A 85 -23.17 8.50 6.73
N ILE A 86 -24.12 8.10 7.57
CA ILE A 86 -23.88 7.36 8.82
C ILE A 86 -24.32 5.90 8.78
N LYS A 87 -24.95 5.48 7.68
CA LYS A 87 -25.25 4.08 7.35
C LYS A 87 -25.04 3.88 5.85
N PRO A 88 -24.24 2.90 5.42
CA PRO A 88 -24.05 2.62 4.00
C PRO A 88 -25.38 2.24 3.35
N ASN A 89 -25.48 2.44 2.04
CA ASN A 89 -26.66 2.00 1.29
C ASN A 89 -26.47 0.53 0.85
N ASP A 90 -26.96 -0.38 1.65
CA ASP A 90 -26.91 -1.82 1.42
C ASP A 90 -28.19 -2.40 0.81
N THR A 91 -29.08 -1.54 0.30
CA THR A 91 -30.36 -1.96 -0.26
C THR A 91 -30.26 -2.43 -1.71
N GLY A 92 -29.20 -2.05 -2.43
CA GLY A 92 -29.04 -2.28 -3.86
C GLY A 92 -29.73 -1.26 -4.75
N ASP A 93 -30.48 -0.30 -4.17
CA ASP A 93 -31.20 0.76 -4.89
C ASP A 93 -30.77 2.14 -4.41
N VAL A 94 -30.89 3.15 -5.29
CA VAL A 94 -30.77 4.56 -4.88
C VAL A 94 -31.85 4.86 -3.82
N ARG A 95 -31.44 5.41 -2.70
CA ARG A 95 -32.39 5.86 -1.66
C ARG A 95 -32.33 7.37 -1.47
N THR A 96 -33.44 7.94 -1.01
CA THR A 96 -33.59 9.38 -0.87
C THR A 96 -33.96 9.77 0.56
N ALA A 97 -33.54 10.97 0.96
CA ALA A 97 -33.97 11.65 2.16
C ALA A 97 -34.41 13.06 1.84
N THR A 98 -35.28 13.61 2.66
CA THR A 98 -35.63 15.04 2.61
C THR A 98 -34.93 15.77 3.75
N LEU A 99 -34.05 16.70 3.40
CA LEU A 99 -33.52 17.70 4.31
C LEU A 99 -34.48 18.90 4.30
N SER A 100 -35.03 19.26 5.45
CA SER A 100 -35.89 20.43 5.62
C SER A 100 -35.14 21.48 6.41
N LEU A 101 -34.95 22.67 5.83
CA LEU A 101 -34.45 23.86 6.51
C LEU A 101 -35.65 24.74 6.88
N ILE A 102 -35.80 25.07 8.15
CA ILE A 102 -36.95 25.77 8.67
C ILE A 102 -36.49 27.10 9.27
N SER A 103 -36.94 28.18 8.66
CA SER A 103 -36.80 29.54 9.19
C SER A 103 -38.10 30.27 8.95
N GLY A 104 -38.92 30.41 10.01
CA GLY A 104 -40.28 30.91 9.88
C GLY A 104 -41.32 29.80 9.66
N GLU A 105 -42.38 30.09 8.89
CA GLU A 105 -43.53 29.18 8.72
C GLU A 105 -43.38 28.16 7.59
N ASP A 106 -42.60 28.46 6.55
CA ASP A 106 -42.45 27.60 5.37
C ASP A 106 -41.06 26.91 5.31
N PRO A 107 -40.99 25.56 5.38
CA PRO A 107 -39.73 24.83 5.25
C PRO A 107 -39.26 24.78 3.79
N LEU A 108 -37.98 25.08 3.59
CA LEU A 108 -37.28 24.75 2.35
C LEU A 108 -36.92 23.27 2.37
N ARG A 109 -37.36 22.53 1.36
CA ARG A 109 -37.14 21.08 1.24
C ARG A 109 -36.14 20.76 0.14
N ILE A 110 -35.12 20.00 0.48
CA ILE A 110 -34.06 19.60 -0.43
C ILE A 110 -34.02 18.08 -0.45
N THR A 111 -33.97 17.51 -1.65
CA THR A 111 -33.80 16.07 -1.83
C THR A 111 -32.31 15.74 -1.71
N VAL A 112 -31.97 14.80 -0.83
CA VAL A 112 -30.65 14.20 -0.72
C VAL A 112 -30.78 12.76 -1.21
N THR A 113 -29.97 12.38 -2.18
CA THR A 113 -29.91 11.02 -2.72
C THR A 113 -28.65 10.34 -2.21
N GLN A 114 -28.75 9.06 -1.93
CA GLN A 114 -27.58 8.20 -1.73
C GLN A 114 -27.56 7.16 -2.85
N GLU A 115 -26.43 7.05 -3.51
CA GLU A 115 -26.25 6.21 -4.69
C GLU A 115 -26.51 4.72 -4.41
N GLU A 116 -26.72 3.95 -5.46
CA GLU A 116 -26.86 2.50 -5.41
C GLU A 116 -25.59 1.82 -4.94
N TYR A 117 -25.75 0.64 -4.34
CA TYR A 117 -24.66 -0.17 -3.83
C TYR A 117 -24.82 -1.62 -4.27
N ILE A 118 -23.73 -2.31 -4.56
CA ILE A 118 -23.78 -3.75 -4.76
C ILE A 118 -23.60 -4.43 -3.39
N ARG A 119 -24.66 -5.11 -2.94
CA ARG A 119 -24.60 -5.89 -1.70
C ARG A 119 -24.26 -7.34 -2.01
N VAL A 120 -23.11 -7.80 -1.57
CA VAL A 120 -22.69 -9.20 -1.64
C VAL A 120 -23.16 -9.98 -0.42
N SER A 121 -23.55 -11.23 -0.60
CA SER A 121 -24.04 -12.06 0.50
C SER A 121 -22.93 -12.37 1.51
N ASP A 122 -21.76 -12.74 1.01
CA ASP A 122 -20.60 -13.09 1.82
C ASP A 122 -19.36 -12.34 1.33
N PRO A 123 -18.78 -11.45 2.13
CA PRO A 123 -17.61 -10.68 1.73
C PRO A 123 -16.31 -11.51 1.71
N VAL A 124 -16.32 -12.70 2.35
CA VAL A 124 -15.21 -13.66 2.31
C VAL A 124 -15.77 -15.03 1.91
N PHE A 125 -15.23 -15.58 0.83
CA PHE A 125 -15.66 -16.86 0.28
C PHE A 125 -14.55 -17.91 0.47
N PRO A 126 -14.70 -18.85 1.42
CA PRO A 126 -13.72 -19.92 1.64
C PRO A 126 -13.88 -21.03 0.61
N LEU A 127 -12.76 -21.56 0.13
CA LEU A 127 -12.68 -22.72 -0.76
C LEU A 127 -11.72 -23.75 -0.20
N GLU A 128 -12.06 -25.01 -0.39
CA GLU A 128 -11.16 -26.14 -0.12
C GLU A 128 -10.01 -26.20 -1.15
N ALA A 129 -8.96 -26.96 -0.83
CA ALA A 129 -7.77 -27.06 -1.67
C ALA A 129 -8.07 -27.59 -3.09
N ASP A 130 -9.02 -28.52 -3.24
CA ASP A 130 -9.40 -29.10 -4.55
C ASP A 130 -10.06 -28.08 -5.48
N GLY A 131 -10.49 -26.92 -4.97
CA GLY A 131 -11.12 -25.87 -5.77
C GLY A 131 -12.46 -26.33 -6.37
N GLY A 132 -12.67 -25.99 -7.63
CA GLY A 132 -13.91 -26.32 -8.35
C GLY A 132 -14.75 -25.09 -8.70
N THR A 133 -15.96 -25.34 -9.18
CA THR A 133 -16.89 -24.25 -9.53
C THR A 133 -17.63 -23.76 -8.30
N PHE A 134 -17.72 -22.45 -8.14
CA PHE A 134 -18.48 -21.79 -7.08
C PHE A 134 -19.21 -20.55 -7.62
N GLU A 135 -20.21 -20.07 -6.90
CA GLU A 135 -21.05 -18.95 -7.30
C GLU A 135 -21.05 -17.89 -6.22
N ILE A 136 -20.90 -16.62 -6.65
CA ILE A 136 -21.05 -15.46 -5.79
C ILE A 136 -22.41 -14.84 -6.09
N HIS A 137 -23.25 -14.72 -5.06
CA HIS A 137 -24.54 -14.09 -5.11
C HIS A 137 -24.44 -12.65 -4.61
N PHE A 138 -25.05 -11.73 -5.34
CA PHE A 138 -25.10 -10.33 -4.97
C PHE A 138 -26.41 -9.68 -5.39
N PHE A 139 -26.76 -8.57 -4.76
CA PHE A 139 -27.99 -7.84 -4.98
C PHE A 139 -27.67 -6.43 -5.45
N THR A 140 -28.36 -5.98 -6.50
CA THR A 140 -28.23 -4.62 -7.01
C THR A 140 -29.41 -4.31 -7.93
N SER A 141 -29.75 -3.02 -8.05
CA SER A 141 -30.71 -2.50 -9.04
C SER A 141 -30.09 -2.24 -10.42
N LEU A 142 -28.76 -2.36 -10.54
CA LEU A 142 -28.08 -2.18 -11.81
C LEU A 142 -28.53 -3.20 -12.85
N GLU A 143 -28.66 -2.76 -14.10
CA GLU A 143 -28.90 -3.66 -15.21
C GLU A 143 -27.65 -4.46 -15.56
N GLN A 144 -27.79 -5.61 -16.20
CA GLN A 144 -26.68 -6.53 -16.48
C GLN A 144 -25.50 -5.86 -17.20
N GLU A 145 -25.78 -4.93 -18.11
CA GLU A 145 -24.80 -4.20 -18.90
C GLU A 145 -24.04 -3.14 -18.09
N GLU A 146 -24.53 -2.80 -16.91
CA GLU A 146 -23.91 -1.84 -15.98
C GLU A 146 -23.08 -2.52 -14.89
N ILE A 147 -23.15 -3.86 -14.78
CA ILE A 147 -22.41 -4.61 -13.77
C ILE A 147 -21.03 -5.02 -14.31
N GLY A 148 -19.98 -4.48 -13.73
CA GLY A 148 -18.61 -4.92 -13.96
C GLY A 148 -18.13 -5.86 -12.87
N VAL A 149 -17.58 -7.01 -13.26
CA VAL A 149 -16.96 -7.97 -12.35
C VAL A 149 -15.51 -8.17 -12.78
N PHE A 150 -14.59 -7.90 -11.87
CA PHE A 150 -13.17 -7.88 -12.16
C PHE A 150 -12.41 -8.75 -11.16
N SER A 151 -11.37 -9.44 -11.62
CA SER A 151 -10.38 -10.10 -10.77
C SER A 151 -9.02 -9.44 -10.95
N LEU A 152 -8.12 -9.60 -9.98
CA LEU A 152 -6.74 -9.13 -10.12
C LEU A 152 -6.09 -9.76 -11.35
N GLN A 153 -5.34 -8.98 -12.11
CA GLN A 153 -4.69 -9.41 -13.36
C GLN A 153 -3.67 -10.56 -13.17
N ASN A 154 -3.19 -10.76 -11.95
CA ASN A 154 -2.17 -11.77 -11.61
C ASN A 154 -2.76 -13.02 -10.95
N CYS A 155 -4.07 -13.21 -10.98
CA CYS A 155 -4.71 -14.41 -10.45
C CYS A 155 -4.86 -15.48 -11.53
N ASP A 156 -3.91 -16.38 -11.63
CA ASP A 156 -3.89 -17.46 -12.64
C ASP A 156 -4.70 -18.70 -12.25
N TRP A 157 -5.08 -18.82 -10.98
CA TRP A 157 -5.81 -19.98 -10.44
C TRP A 157 -7.31 -19.79 -10.40
N LEU A 158 -7.81 -18.58 -10.62
CA LEU A 158 -9.22 -18.27 -10.69
C LEU A 158 -9.60 -17.89 -12.13
N THR A 159 -10.54 -18.61 -12.71
CA THR A 159 -11.10 -18.27 -14.02
C THR A 159 -12.53 -17.81 -13.87
N SER A 160 -12.83 -16.63 -14.41
CA SER A 160 -14.16 -16.07 -14.46
C SER A 160 -14.87 -16.53 -15.72
N PRO A 161 -16.14 -16.93 -15.65
CA PRO A 161 -17.00 -16.93 -16.81
C PRO A 161 -17.28 -15.50 -17.23
N PRO A 162 -17.59 -15.26 -18.50
CA PRO A 162 -17.76 -13.93 -19.04
C PRO A 162 -19.04 -13.21 -18.63
N GLU A 163 -19.99 -13.86 -17.95
CA GLU A 163 -21.33 -13.31 -17.79
C GLU A 163 -21.91 -13.49 -16.37
N THR A 164 -22.49 -12.42 -15.86
CA THR A 164 -23.44 -12.44 -14.74
C THR A 164 -24.80 -12.91 -15.23
N ARG A 165 -25.57 -13.58 -14.40
CA ARG A 165 -26.95 -14.00 -14.70
C ARG A 165 -27.89 -13.70 -13.53
N ALA A 166 -29.17 -13.44 -13.84
CA ALA A 166 -30.18 -13.29 -12.80
C ALA A 166 -30.37 -14.64 -12.06
N ALA A 167 -30.46 -14.59 -10.73
CA ALA A 167 -30.60 -15.77 -9.87
C ALA A 167 -32.06 -16.23 -9.68
N GLY A 168 -33.02 -15.48 -10.19
CA GLY A 168 -34.46 -15.80 -10.13
C GLY A 168 -35.23 -15.05 -9.07
N GLU A 169 -34.59 -14.41 -8.10
CA GLU A 169 -35.20 -13.40 -7.23
C GLU A 169 -35.06 -12.00 -7.86
N VAL A 170 -35.89 -11.08 -7.43
CA VAL A 170 -35.84 -9.69 -7.93
C VAL A 170 -34.54 -9.06 -7.45
N GLN A 171 -33.78 -8.50 -8.39
CA GLN A 171 -32.48 -7.85 -8.13
C GLN A 171 -31.37 -8.77 -7.62
N GLU A 172 -31.58 -10.09 -7.58
CA GLU A 172 -30.52 -11.02 -7.26
C GLU A 172 -29.79 -11.47 -8.53
N TRP A 173 -28.47 -11.35 -8.49
CA TRP A 173 -27.56 -11.73 -9.54
C TRP A 173 -26.56 -12.77 -9.05
N VAL A 174 -26.04 -13.55 -9.97
CA VAL A 174 -25.01 -14.53 -9.67
C VAL A 174 -23.92 -14.49 -10.72
N VAL A 175 -22.68 -14.63 -10.27
CA VAL A 175 -21.52 -14.86 -11.11
C VAL A 175 -20.82 -16.14 -10.67
N SER A 176 -20.48 -16.99 -11.63
CA SER A 176 -19.82 -18.27 -11.36
C SER A 176 -18.32 -18.13 -11.64
N PHE A 177 -17.50 -18.81 -10.87
CA PHE A 177 -16.06 -18.89 -11.04
C PHE A 177 -15.61 -20.36 -10.97
N TYR A 178 -14.44 -20.62 -11.54
CA TYR A 178 -13.76 -21.90 -11.35
C TYR A 178 -12.39 -21.65 -10.73
N ALA A 179 -12.16 -22.23 -9.57
CA ALA A 179 -10.86 -22.22 -8.91
C ALA A 179 -10.10 -23.51 -9.24
N ARG A 180 -8.86 -23.38 -9.73
CA ARG A 180 -7.96 -24.51 -9.92
C ARG A 180 -7.61 -25.13 -8.56
N PRO A 181 -7.28 -26.44 -8.49
CA PRO A 181 -6.74 -27.03 -7.28
C PRO A 181 -5.53 -26.26 -6.76
N ASN A 182 -5.44 -26.10 -5.46
CA ASN A 182 -4.26 -25.62 -4.78
C ASN A 182 -3.41 -26.83 -4.36
N GLU A 183 -2.35 -27.08 -5.11
CA GLU A 183 -1.44 -28.21 -4.88
C GLU A 183 -0.33 -27.89 -3.86
N THR A 184 -0.35 -26.68 -3.28
CA THR A 184 0.59 -26.23 -2.25
C THR A 184 0.02 -26.42 -0.85
N TYR A 185 0.85 -26.38 0.17
CA TYR A 185 0.41 -26.43 1.57
C TYR A 185 -0.03 -25.08 2.12
N ARG A 186 0.24 -23.97 1.42
CA ARG A 186 -0.19 -22.63 1.81
C ARG A 186 -1.58 -22.31 1.28
N SER A 187 -2.37 -21.59 2.05
CA SER A 187 -3.59 -20.96 1.54
C SER A 187 -3.23 -19.84 0.55
N ARG A 188 -4.15 -19.54 -0.35
CA ARG A 188 -4.02 -18.43 -1.29
C ARG A 188 -5.31 -17.61 -1.34
N THR A 189 -5.16 -16.32 -1.59
CA THR A 189 -6.28 -15.37 -1.62
C THR A 189 -6.28 -14.56 -2.90
N THR A 190 -7.47 -14.11 -3.31
CA THR A 190 -7.64 -13.08 -4.33
C THR A 190 -8.89 -12.29 -4.03
N THR A 191 -9.04 -11.13 -4.65
CA THR A 191 -10.21 -10.27 -4.49
C THR A 191 -10.94 -10.13 -5.80
N ILE A 192 -12.26 -10.33 -5.76
CA ILE A 192 -13.18 -10.00 -6.85
C ILE A 192 -13.75 -8.63 -6.55
N TYR A 193 -13.74 -7.78 -7.55
CA TYR A 193 -14.24 -6.41 -7.49
C TYR A 193 -15.52 -6.30 -8.29
N PHE A 194 -16.53 -5.66 -7.72
CA PHE A 194 -17.79 -5.33 -8.37
C PHE A 194 -17.88 -3.82 -8.54
N GLY A 195 -18.14 -3.37 -9.74
CA GLY A 195 -18.23 -1.95 -10.05
C GLY A 195 -19.35 -1.63 -11.02
N LYS A 196 -19.71 -0.36 -11.11
CA LYS A 196 -20.62 0.15 -12.14
C LYS A 196 -19.81 0.48 -13.39
N ILE A 197 -20.20 -0.11 -14.51
CA ILE A 197 -19.59 0.16 -15.82
C ILE A 197 -20.56 0.84 -16.77
N SER A 198 -20.05 1.47 -17.80
CA SER A 198 -20.84 2.04 -18.90
C SER A 198 -20.24 1.63 -20.25
N LYS A 199 -20.87 2.01 -21.34
CA LYS A 199 -20.32 1.75 -22.69
C LYS A 199 -19.01 2.47 -22.95
N GLU A 200 -18.81 3.62 -22.31
CA GLU A 200 -17.62 4.46 -22.41
C GLU A 200 -16.54 4.05 -21.42
N GLU A 201 -16.92 3.52 -20.26
CA GLU A 201 -16.01 3.12 -19.17
C GLU A 201 -16.22 1.65 -18.82
N GLN A 202 -15.33 0.80 -19.34
CA GLN A 202 -15.35 -0.66 -19.17
C GLN A 202 -14.24 -1.12 -18.19
N SER A 203 -13.62 -0.19 -17.45
CA SER A 203 -12.55 -0.45 -16.51
C SER A 203 -12.98 -0.08 -15.10
N LEU A 204 -12.38 -0.78 -14.12
CA LEU A 204 -12.56 -0.47 -12.72
C LEU A 204 -11.69 0.74 -12.33
N THR A 205 -12.30 1.67 -11.63
CA THR A 205 -11.64 2.83 -10.99
C THR A 205 -12.10 2.93 -9.53
N THR A 206 -11.44 3.73 -8.72
CA THR A 206 -11.91 3.98 -7.35
C THR A 206 -13.28 4.65 -7.30
N GLY A 207 -13.65 5.38 -8.37
CA GLY A 207 -14.92 6.10 -8.46
C GLY A 207 -16.12 5.23 -8.84
N ASN A 208 -15.91 4.04 -9.42
CA ASN A 208 -16.98 3.12 -9.84
C ASN A 208 -16.97 1.77 -9.12
N LEU A 209 -16.07 1.57 -8.14
CA LEU A 209 -16.03 0.39 -7.28
C LEU A 209 -17.16 0.45 -6.25
N LEU A 210 -18.00 -0.60 -6.22
CA LEU A 210 -19.17 -0.67 -5.34
C LEU A 210 -19.06 -1.74 -4.25
N ALA A 211 -18.41 -2.88 -4.54
CA ALA A 211 -18.23 -3.95 -3.57
C ALA A 211 -17.01 -4.82 -3.87
N THR A 212 -16.56 -5.57 -2.88
CA THR A 212 -15.46 -6.54 -3.02
C THR A 212 -15.81 -7.85 -2.32
N VAL A 213 -15.29 -8.95 -2.87
CA VAL A 213 -15.37 -10.29 -2.25
C VAL A 213 -13.96 -10.88 -2.23
N THR A 214 -13.51 -11.28 -1.06
CA THR A 214 -12.24 -12.00 -0.91
C THR A 214 -12.47 -13.50 -1.06
N ILE A 215 -11.81 -14.11 -2.03
CA ILE A 215 -11.80 -15.57 -2.21
C ILE A 215 -10.57 -16.11 -1.50
N GLN A 216 -10.79 -17.03 -0.57
CA GLN A 216 -9.74 -17.64 0.23
C GLN A 216 -9.73 -19.15 0.00
N GLN A 217 -8.75 -19.67 -0.74
CA GLN A 217 -8.60 -21.10 -0.99
C GLN A 217 -7.57 -21.71 -0.04
N GLN A 218 -7.98 -22.76 0.65
CA GLN A 218 -7.10 -23.51 1.54
C GLN A 218 -5.97 -24.20 0.75
N GLY A 219 -4.84 -24.40 1.42
CA GLY A 219 -3.80 -25.30 0.95
C GLY A 219 -4.10 -26.76 1.29
N LEU A 220 -3.27 -27.68 0.79
CA LEU A 220 -3.31 -29.09 1.17
C LEU A 220 -3.18 -29.21 2.68
N GLN A 221 -4.02 -30.02 3.31
CA GLN A 221 -3.93 -30.25 4.75
C GLN A 221 -2.71 -31.12 5.07
N SER A 222 -1.78 -30.58 5.83
CA SER A 222 -0.53 -31.27 6.16
C SER A 222 -0.51 -31.91 7.55
N GLY A 223 -1.38 -31.47 8.46
CA GLY A 223 -1.30 -31.85 9.87
C GLY A 223 -0.10 -31.24 10.62
N GLY A 224 0.65 -30.31 9.99
CA GLY A 224 1.85 -29.69 10.53
C GLY A 224 3.12 -30.51 10.30
N SER A 225 4.27 -29.95 10.73
CA SER A 225 5.57 -30.60 10.64
C SER A 225 5.74 -31.73 11.65
N THR A 226 6.37 -32.80 11.22
CA THR A 226 6.71 -33.97 12.04
C THR A 226 8.22 -34.24 12.07
N ASP A 227 8.98 -33.71 11.11
CA ASP A 227 10.44 -33.82 11.03
C ASP A 227 11.08 -32.40 11.09
N PHE A 228 11.89 -32.17 12.11
CA PHE A 228 12.64 -30.94 12.35
C PHE A 228 14.14 -31.13 12.14
N SER A 229 14.57 -32.19 11.48
CA SER A 229 16.00 -32.52 11.30
C SER A 229 16.77 -31.49 10.44
N GLU A 230 16.06 -30.73 9.60
CA GLU A 230 16.63 -29.64 8.80
C GLU A 230 16.65 -28.29 9.53
N ASP A 231 15.95 -28.17 10.67
CA ASP A 231 15.79 -26.89 11.36
C ASP A 231 17.12 -26.32 11.85
N GLY A 232 17.37 -25.07 11.53
CA GLY A 232 18.56 -24.31 11.90
C GLY A 232 19.83 -24.69 11.12
N LYS A 233 19.74 -25.48 10.05
CA LYS A 233 20.87 -25.70 9.14
C LYS A 233 21.16 -24.45 8.34
N VAL A 234 22.45 -24.14 8.21
CA VAL A 234 22.96 -23.00 7.43
C VAL A 234 23.47 -23.50 6.09
N VAL A 235 23.05 -22.83 5.02
CA VAL A 235 23.50 -23.03 3.66
C VAL A 235 24.11 -21.73 3.16
N VAL A 236 25.32 -21.77 2.62
CA VAL A 236 25.94 -20.62 1.94
C VAL A 236 25.39 -20.57 0.52
N LEU A 237 24.71 -19.50 0.18
CA LEU A 237 24.15 -19.27 -1.17
C LEU A 237 25.14 -18.49 -2.04
N GLN A 238 25.91 -17.57 -1.43
CA GLN A 238 26.94 -16.77 -2.10
C GLN A 238 28.05 -16.40 -1.11
N GLU A 239 29.28 -16.39 -1.59
CA GLU A 239 30.43 -15.77 -0.91
C GLU A 239 30.83 -14.50 -1.67
N HIS A 240 31.20 -13.43 -0.97
CA HIS A 240 31.67 -12.19 -1.57
C HIS A 240 32.95 -12.41 -2.42
N THR A 241 33.15 -11.60 -3.42
CA THR A 241 34.37 -11.53 -4.23
C THR A 241 34.95 -10.11 -4.28
N ALA A 242 34.26 -9.16 -3.64
CA ALA A 242 34.68 -7.78 -3.49
C ALA A 242 34.49 -7.32 -2.03
N GLY A 243 35.39 -6.49 -1.53
CA GLY A 243 35.31 -5.92 -0.19
C GLY A 243 35.55 -6.94 0.93
N GLU A 244 34.97 -6.67 2.09
CA GLU A 244 35.11 -7.47 3.33
C GLU A 244 33.92 -8.45 3.54
N GLY A 245 32.94 -8.47 2.63
CA GLY A 245 31.73 -9.27 2.71
C GLY A 245 30.64 -8.64 3.59
N ILE A 246 29.50 -8.30 3.01
CA ILE A 246 28.33 -7.77 3.73
C ILE A 246 27.38 -8.94 4.01
N PRO A 247 27.16 -9.32 5.28
CA PRO A 247 26.34 -10.48 5.61
C PRO A 247 24.85 -10.21 5.39
N LEU A 248 24.21 -11.09 4.61
CA LEU A 248 22.78 -11.13 4.37
C LEU A 248 22.27 -12.51 4.74
N VAL A 249 21.40 -12.58 5.75
CA VAL A 249 20.85 -13.83 6.27
C VAL A 249 19.39 -13.96 5.87
N MET A 250 19.10 -14.94 5.04
CA MET A 250 17.75 -15.25 4.59
C MET A 250 17.14 -16.40 5.39
N MET A 251 15.88 -16.31 5.72
CA MET A 251 15.12 -17.39 6.36
C MET A 251 13.64 -17.30 5.98
N GLY A 252 12.96 -18.44 6.05
CA GLY A 252 11.53 -18.51 5.76
C GLY A 252 10.72 -18.80 7.01
N ASP A 253 9.50 -18.27 7.10
CA ASP A 253 8.57 -18.63 8.17
C ASP A 253 7.26 -19.18 7.61
N GLY A 254 6.63 -20.10 8.34
CA GLY A 254 5.41 -20.77 7.90
C GLY A 254 5.64 -21.92 6.91
N PHE A 255 6.90 -22.28 6.61
CA PHE A 255 7.23 -23.45 5.80
C PHE A 255 7.32 -24.70 6.70
N ILE A 256 6.62 -25.76 6.28
CA ILE A 256 6.63 -27.04 7.00
C ILE A 256 7.70 -28.01 6.43
N ASP A 257 7.97 -29.08 7.18
CA ASP A 257 8.94 -30.13 6.80
C ASP A 257 8.79 -30.64 5.37
N LYS A 258 7.55 -30.83 4.90
CA LYS A 258 7.22 -31.32 3.56
C LYS A 258 7.58 -30.34 2.44
N GLU A 259 7.53 -29.04 2.72
CA GLU A 259 7.91 -27.98 1.76
C GLU A 259 9.42 -27.83 1.67
N ILE A 260 10.14 -28.20 2.72
CA ILE A 260 11.59 -28.33 2.71
C ILE A 260 12.01 -29.60 2.00
N GLU A 261 11.36 -30.74 2.30
CA GLU A 261 11.65 -32.05 1.65
C GLU A 261 11.42 -32.02 0.13
N ASN A 262 10.36 -31.34 -0.34
CA ASN A 262 10.05 -31.25 -1.77
C ASN A 262 10.86 -30.17 -2.52
N GLY A 263 11.71 -29.40 -1.83
CA GLY A 263 12.57 -28.36 -2.39
C GLY A 263 11.87 -27.03 -2.66
N TYR A 264 10.63 -26.82 -2.20
CA TYR A 264 9.94 -25.54 -2.40
C TYR A 264 10.60 -24.41 -1.59
N TYR A 265 11.02 -24.69 -0.36
CA TYR A 265 11.74 -23.73 0.48
C TYR A 265 13.01 -23.20 -0.24
N GLU A 266 13.82 -24.10 -0.79
CA GLU A 266 15.03 -23.75 -1.52
C GLU A 266 14.71 -22.91 -2.76
N GLN A 267 13.67 -23.28 -3.52
CA GLN A 267 13.23 -22.50 -4.69
C GLN A 267 12.82 -21.07 -4.30
N VAL A 268 12.17 -20.88 -3.16
CA VAL A 268 11.82 -19.55 -2.64
C VAL A 268 13.07 -18.74 -2.32
N MET A 269 14.04 -19.34 -1.64
CA MET A 269 15.29 -18.66 -1.25
C MET A 269 16.14 -18.30 -2.48
N ASP A 270 16.31 -19.23 -3.41
CA ASP A 270 17.05 -18.99 -4.65
C ASP A 270 16.40 -17.86 -5.46
N LYS A 271 15.07 -17.91 -5.63
CA LYS A 271 14.34 -16.86 -6.34
C LYS A 271 14.41 -15.49 -5.63
N ALA A 272 14.43 -15.48 -4.31
CA ALA A 272 14.61 -14.25 -3.57
C ALA A 272 16.01 -13.64 -3.77
N VAL A 273 17.06 -14.47 -3.84
CA VAL A 273 18.40 -14.00 -4.22
C VAL A 273 18.40 -13.42 -5.63
N ASP A 274 17.82 -14.12 -6.61
CA ASP A 274 17.70 -13.61 -7.98
C ASP A 274 16.97 -12.25 -8.03
N ASN A 275 15.88 -12.12 -7.28
CA ASN A 275 15.07 -10.90 -7.23
C ASN A 275 15.81 -9.73 -6.56
N LEU A 276 16.66 -9.99 -5.56
CA LEU A 276 17.36 -8.98 -4.78
C LEU A 276 18.27 -8.10 -5.66
N PHE A 277 18.94 -8.69 -6.63
CA PHE A 277 19.93 -8.03 -7.47
C PHE A 277 19.40 -7.63 -8.85
N THR A 278 18.12 -7.21 -8.90
CA THR A 278 17.48 -6.81 -10.17
C THR A 278 17.46 -5.31 -10.44
N GLU A 279 17.68 -4.49 -9.42
CA GLU A 279 17.61 -3.02 -9.55
C GLU A 279 18.99 -2.39 -9.35
N HIS A 280 19.29 -1.35 -10.14
CA HIS A 280 20.50 -0.56 -9.96
C HIS A 280 20.40 0.29 -8.66
N PRO A 281 21.47 0.42 -7.84
CA PRO A 281 22.85 0.02 -8.07
C PRO A 281 23.21 -1.38 -7.52
N ILE A 282 22.31 -2.04 -6.77
CA ILE A 282 22.65 -3.30 -6.09
C ILE A 282 22.96 -4.43 -7.09
N SER A 283 22.38 -4.40 -8.30
CA SER A 283 22.64 -5.38 -9.37
C SER A 283 24.12 -5.42 -9.79
N GLU A 284 24.83 -4.29 -9.75
CA GLU A 284 26.25 -4.19 -10.07
C GLU A 284 27.16 -4.39 -8.86
N MET A 285 26.57 -4.51 -7.67
CA MET A 285 27.30 -4.59 -6.41
C MET A 285 27.07 -5.93 -5.68
N GLN A 286 26.52 -6.92 -6.36
CA GLN A 286 26.24 -8.25 -5.81
C GLN A 286 27.49 -8.90 -5.21
N ASP A 287 28.65 -8.68 -5.81
CA ASP A 287 29.94 -9.23 -5.38
C ASP A 287 30.39 -8.81 -3.96
N TYR A 288 29.75 -7.81 -3.37
CA TYR A 288 30.03 -7.36 -2.00
C TYR A 288 29.33 -8.20 -0.91
N PHE A 289 28.42 -9.11 -1.28
CA PHE A 289 27.55 -9.78 -0.30
C PHE A 289 27.93 -11.23 -0.03
N ASP A 290 27.93 -11.59 1.27
CA ASP A 290 27.86 -12.97 1.73
C ASP A 290 26.41 -13.33 2.03
N ILE A 291 25.86 -14.28 1.31
CA ILE A 291 24.45 -14.64 1.43
C ILE A 291 24.32 -16.02 2.04
N TYR A 292 23.62 -16.07 3.16
CA TYR A 292 23.35 -17.29 3.92
C TYR A 292 21.85 -17.57 3.96
N CYS A 293 21.46 -18.82 3.81
CA CYS A 293 20.12 -19.30 4.11
C CYS A 293 20.15 -20.11 5.41
N VAL A 294 19.36 -19.70 6.38
CA VAL A 294 19.11 -20.52 7.58
C VAL A 294 17.78 -21.21 7.38
N LYS A 295 17.78 -22.55 7.29
CA LYS A 295 16.56 -23.34 7.19
C LYS A 295 15.74 -23.24 8.46
N VAL A 296 14.47 -22.92 8.34
CA VAL A 296 13.54 -22.81 9.46
C VAL A 296 12.34 -23.70 9.19
N VAL A 297 12.16 -24.71 10.05
CA VAL A 297 11.02 -25.64 9.96
C VAL A 297 9.91 -25.15 10.88
N SER A 298 8.86 -24.57 10.33
CA SER A 298 7.71 -24.15 11.12
C SER A 298 6.83 -25.33 11.52
N PRO A 299 6.31 -25.35 12.77
CA PRO A 299 5.33 -26.37 13.18
C PRO A 299 4.11 -26.43 12.29
N ASN A 300 3.66 -25.27 11.81
CA ASN A 300 2.55 -25.08 10.87
C ASN A 300 2.67 -23.72 10.19
N GLY A 301 1.71 -23.39 9.30
CA GLY A 301 1.65 -22.09 8.61
C GLY A 301 0.72 -21.05 9.25
N ASN A 302 0.40 -21.18 10.55
CA ASN A 302 -0.54 -20.30 11.23
C ASN A 302 0.14 -19.02 11.72
N PHE A 303 0.13 -17.99 10.88
CA PHE A 303 0.63 -16.67 11.24
C PHE A 303 -0.28 -15.99 12.27
N GLY A 304 0.31 -15.13 13.08
CA GLY A 304 -0.43 -14.26 13.99
C GLY A 304 -1.24 -13.20 13.25
N VAL A 305 -2.27 -12.69 13.90
CA VAL A 305 -3.17 -11.67 13.34
C VAL A 305 -3.16 -10.42 14.23
N GLY A 306 -2.66 -9.33 13.68
CA GLY A 306 -2.44 -8.07 14.41
C GLY A 306 -1.02 -7.92 14.92
N GLU A 307 -0.63 -6.68 15.16
CA GLU A 307 0.73 -6.32 15.61
C GLU A 307 1.07 -7.01 16.93
N ASP A 308 2.29 -7.56 17.01
CA ASP A 308 2.84 -8.29 18.17
C ASP A 308 2.00 -9.50 18.66
N ASN A 309 1.00 -9.91 17.91
CA ASN A 309 0.24 -11.13 18.17
C ASN A 309 0.91 -12.30 17.44
N TYR A 310 1.92 -12.88 18.05
CA TYR A 310 2.78 -13.90 17.43
C TYR A 310 2.00 -15.15 17.01
N GLY A 311 2.31 -15.63 15.79
CA GLY A 311 1.76 -16.86 15.24
C GLY A 311 2.36 -18.13 15.87
N GLU A 312 1.83 -19.28 15.46
CA GLU A 312 2.33 -20.61 15.85
C GLU A 312 3.46 -21.10 14.93
N THR A 313 3.95 -20.23 14.03
CA THR A 313 5.08 -20.49 13.15
C THR A 313 6.42 -20.44 13.93
N ALA A 314 7.50 -20.91 13.33
CA ALA A 314 8.79 -21.00 14.02
C ALA A 314 9.35 -19.63 14.44
N LEU A 315 9.19 -18.60 13.60
CA LEU A 315 9.64 -17.24 13.87
C LEU A 315 8.55 -16.38 14.52
N GLY A 316 7.33 -16.94 14.69
CA GLY A 316 6.21 -16.25 15.29
C GLY A 316 5.71 -15.07 14.45
N CYS A 317 5.85 -15.11 13.13
CA CYS A 317 5.43 -13.99 12.30
C CYS A 317 3.93 -13.72 12.39
N TRP A 318 3.57 -12.46 12.25
CA TRP A 318 2.21 -11.93 12.28
C TRP A 318 1.97 -10.94 11.14
N MET A 319 0.71 -10.76 10.76
CA MET A 319 0.28 -9.81 9.75
C MET A 319 -0.93 -9.01 10.25
N VAL A 320 -0.97 -7.71 9.98
CA VAL A 320 -2.18 -6.91 10.24
C VAL A 320 -3.29 -7.25 9.25
N THR A 321 -4.53 -7.04 9.65
CA THR A 321 -5.71 -7.33 8.81
C THR A 321 -6.05 -6.20 7.84
N GLY A 322 -6.88 -6.51 6.87
CA GLY A 322 -7.42 -5.52 5.93
C GLY A 322 -6.37 -5.03 4.94
N ILE A 323 -6.50 -3.75 4.62
CA ILE A 323 -5.68 -3.08 3.60
C ILE A 323 -4.32 -2.60 4.13
N ASP A 324 -4.11 -2.64 5.44
CA ASP A 324 -2.84 -2.35 6.07
C ASP A 324 -1.80 -3.41 5.70
N THR A 325 -0.56 -3.00 5.51
CA THR A 325 0.52 -3.85 5.00
C THR A 325 1.52 -4.30 6.06
N GLY A 326 1.30 -3.94 7.31
CA GLY A 326 2.18 -4.28 8.42
C GLY A 326 2.37 -5.79 8.59
N VAL A 327 3.62 -6.19 8.75
CA VAL A 327 4.06 -7.56 9.02
C VAL A 327 5.29 -7.53 9.90
N GLY A 328 5.44 -8.50 10.80
CA GLY A 328 6.59 -8.63 11.67
C GLY A 328 6.71 -10.02 12.26
N GLY A 329 7.62 -10.19 13.20
CA GLY A 329 7.87 -11.47 13.85
C GLY A 329 8.51 -11.30 15.23
N ASN A 330 8.95 -12.40 15.82
CA ASN A 330 9.65 -12.38 17.10
C ASN A 330 11.14 -12.11 16.88
N ASP A 331 11.57 -10.85 17.05
CA ASP A 331 12.94 -10.40 16.83
C ASP A 331 13.99 -11.25 17.54
N LYS A 332 13.73 -11.68 18.80
CA LYS A 332 14.66 -12.51 19.56
C LYS A 332 14.86 -13.89 18.95
N THR A 333 13.77 -14.48 18.48
CA THR A 333 13.81 -15.78 17.78
C THR A 333 14.56 -15.65 16.47
N ILE A 334 14.28 -14.61 15.68
CA ILE A 334 14.92 -14.36 14.40
C ILE A 334 16.43 -14.14 14.58
N GLN A 335 16.84 -13.32 15.55
CA GLN A 335 18.25 -13.14 15.88
C GLN A 335 18.92 -14.45 16.30
N ALA A 336 18.23 -15.31 17.08
CA ALA A 336 18.76 -16.61 17.47
C ALA A 336 18.97 -17.56 16.28
N TYR A 337 18.13 -17.49 15.24
CA TYR A 337 18.36 -18.21 14.00
C TYR A 337 19.51 -17.60 13.18
N ALA A 338 19.56 -16.27 13.06
CA ALA A 338 20.65 -15.59 12.35
C ALA A 338 22.02 -15.87 12.98
N GLN A 339 22.10 -15.96 14.30
CA GLN A 339 23.33 -16.32 15.05
C GLN A 339 23.84 -17.75 14.79
N LYS A 340 23.10 -18.59 14.07
CA LYS A 340 23.60 -19.90 13.62
C LYS A 340 24.60 -19.79 12.47
N VAL A 341 24.64 -18.64 11.79
CA VAL A 341 25.67 -18.33 10.79
C VAL A 341 27.00 -18.10 11.52
N GLU A 342 28.05 -18.80 11.08
CA GLU A 342 29.39 -18.63 11.65
C GLU A 342 29.91 -17.23 11.37
N GLY A 343 30.43 -16.54 12.39
CA GLY A 343 30.91 -15.17 12.28
C GLY A 343 29.81 -14.12 12.25
N PHE A 344 28.56 -14.47 12.61
CA PHE A 344 27.45 -13.52 12.67
C PHE A 344 27.82 -12.27 13.49
N ASN A 345 27.64 -11.12 12.85
CA ASN A 345 27.79 -9.80 13.48
C ASN A 345 26.46 -9.07 13.44
N LEU A 346 25.83 -8.88 14.59
CA LEU A 346 24.54 -8.20 14.69
C LEU A 346 24.59 -6.80 14.09
N ASP A 347 25.66 -6.06 14.32
CA ASP A 347 25.80 -4.66 13.89
C ASP A 347 25.82 -4.47 12.37
N ASP A 348 26.16 -5.53 11.63
CA ASP A 348 26.35 -5.44 10.18
C ASP A 348 25.57 -6.48 9.39
N THR A 349 24.50 -7.04 9.95
CA THR A 349 23.72 -8.06 9.27
C THR A 349 22.38 -7.54 8.78
N GLN A 350 22.10 -7.72 7.49
CA GLN A 350 20.76 -7.63 6.96
C GLN A 350 20.07 -8.98 7.08
N VAL A 351 18.94 -9.03 7.77
CA VAL A 351 18.09 -10.23 7.84
C VAL A 351 16.88 -10.08 6.93
N VAL A 352 16.55 -11.15 6.21
CA VAL A 352 15.39 -11.24 5.32
C VAL A 352 14.53 -12.41 5.79
N VAL A 353 13.28 -12.11 6.13
CA VAL A 353 12.29 -13.10 6.55
C VAL A 353 11.18 -13.19 5.51
N ILE A 354 11.10 -14.34 4.83
CA ILE A 354 10.11 -14.59 3.78
C ILE A 354 8.99 -15.45 4.36
N LEU A 355 7.76 -14.93 4.32
CA LEU A 355 6.60 -15.64 4.83
C LEU A 355 5.98 -16.53 3.75
N ASN A 356 5.66 -17.76 4.09
CA ASN A 356 4.94 -18.70 3.22
C ASN A 356 3.46 -18.34 3.12
N SER A 357 3.18 -17.17 2.54
CA SER A 357 1.85 -16.59 2.35
C SER A 357 1.82 -15.81 1.04
N ASP A 358 0.65 -15.67 0.42
CA ASP A 358 0.45 -14.85 -0.77
C ASP A 358 -0.10 -13.44 -0.46
N ALA A 359 -0.19 -13.09 0.82
CA ALA A 359 -0.68 -11.79 1.24
C ALA A 359 0.21 -10.66 0.71
N HIS A 360 -0.42 -9.55 0.29
CA HIS A 360 0.32 -8.36 -0.15
C HIS A 360 0.72 -7.51 1.06
N LYS A 361 1.87 -7.82 1.64
CA LYS A 361 2.42 -7.23 2.86
C LYS A 361 3.91 -6.95 2.69
N GLY A 362 4.44 -6.01 3.47
CA GLY A 362 5.87 -5.74 3.55
C GLY A 362 6.14 -4.75 4.67
N THR A 363 7.22 -4.94 5.40
CA THR A 363 7.70 -4.00 6.41
C THR A 363 9.18 -4.26 6.68
N ASN A 364 9.98 -3.20 6.73
CA ASN A 364 11.34 -3.27 7.23
C ASN A 364 11.44 -2.65 8.62
N TYR A 365 12.24 -3.27 9.48
CA TYR A 365 12.61 -2.76 10.80
C TYR A 365 14.09 -2.42 10.79
N ASN A 366 14.42 -1.13 10.97
CA ASN A 366 15.77 -0.63 11.20
C ASN A 366 16.01 -0.50 12.69
N TYR A 367 17.24 -0.68 13.13
CA TYR A 367 17.58 -0.70 14.55
C TYR A 367 18.66 0.32 14.89
N TRP A 368 18.59 0.83 16.11
CA TRP A 368 19.61 1.63 16.75
C TRP A 368 19.77 1.17 18.19
N TYR A 369 20.90 1.49 18.80
CA TYR A 369 21.14 1.09 20.17
C TYR A 369 20.56 2.09 21.16
N THR A 370 20.26 1.62 22.37
CA THR A 370 19.77 2.44 23.49
C THR A 370 20.76 3.53 23.92
N ASP A 371 22.02 3.44 23.53
CA ASP A 371 23.04 4.48 23.72
C ASP A 371 23.01 5.59 22.65
N GLY A 372 22.08 5.51 21.69
CA GLY A 372 21.91 6.50 20.62
C GLY A 372 22.78 6.26 19.39
N THR A 373 23.51 5.13 19.29
CA THR A 373 24.29 4.80 18.09
C THR A 373 23.47 4.03 17.06
N PRO A 374 23.64 4.28 15.74
CA PRO A 374 22.97 3.52 14.70
C PRO A 374 23.52 2.10 14.62
N SER A 375 22.70 1.17 14.10
CA SER A 375 23.12 -0.17 13.70
C SER A 375 22.81 -0.36 12.21
N ASN A 376 23.68 -1.07 11.50
CA ASN A 376 23.36 -1.53 10.15
C ASN A 376 22.36 -2.69 10.15
N PHE A 377 22.17 -3.32 11.31
CA PHE A 377 21.20 -4.40 11.46
C PHE A 377 19.79 -3.95 11.04
N SER A 378 19.15 -4.77 10.25
CA SER A 378 17.74 -4.60 9.91
C SER A 378 17.08 -5.95 9.60
N ILE A 379 15.76 -6.01 9.73
CA ILE A 379 14.95 -7.17 9.38
C ILE A 379 13.88 -6.73 8.39
N ALA A 380 13.94 -7.27 7.19
CA ALA A 380 12.90 -7.10 6.16
C ALA A 380 11.96 -8.31 6.19
N TYR A 381 10.66 -8.05 6.24
CA TYR A 381 9.61 -9.06 6.20
C TYR A 381 8.74 -8.87 4.98
N PHE A 382 8.48 -9.92 4.25
CA PHE A 382 7.49 -9.93 3.16
C PHE A 382 7.09 -11.37 2.81
N PRO A 383 5.84 -11.57 2.39
CA PRO A 383 5.38 -12.86 1.87
C PRO A 383 5.86 -13.14 0.45
N VAL A 384 5.72 -14.41 0.03
CA VAL A 384 5.78 -14.80 -1.40
C VAL A 384 4.49 -14.34 -2.07
N ILE A 385 4.41 -13.05 -2.41
CA ILE A 385 3.19 -12.42 -2.94
C ILE A 385 2.83 -13.04 -4.29
N GLY A 386 1.64 -13.62 -4.38
CA GLY A 386 1.18 -14.32 -5.56
C GLY A 386 1.93 -15.64 -5.78
N ASN A 387 2.96 -15.65 -6.60
CA ASN A 387 3.81 -16.81 -6.88
C ASN A 387 5.28 -16.38 -7.05
N LEU A 388 6.19 -17.34 -7.26
CA LEU A 388 7.64 -17.07 -7.37
C LEU A 388 8.00 -16.12 -8.52
N GLU A 389 7.24 -16.12 -9.62
CA GLU A 389 7.46 -15.25 -10.77
C GLU A 389 6.70 -13.92 -10.70
N SER A 390 6.06 -13.65 -9.57
CA SER A 390 5.30 -12.42 -9.37
C SER A 390 6.21 -11.20 -9.29
N GLU A 391 5.88 -10.16 -10.08
CA GLU A 391 6.55 -8.86 -9.98
C GLU A 391 6.34 -8.20 -8.61
N ASP A 392 5.23 -8.47 -7.93
CA ASP A 392 4.99 -7.94 -6.59
C ASP A 392 5.91 -8.60 -5.56
N PHE A 393 6.17 -9.91 -5.67
CA PHE A 393 7.18 -10.58 -4.83
C PHE A 393 8.56 -9.95 -5.02
N ARG A 394 9.00 -9.74 -6.28
CA ARG A 394 10.28 -9.10 -6.60
C ARG A 394 10.37 -7.67 -6.04
N ARG A 395 9.37 -6.85 -6.30
CA ARG A 395 9.39 -5.43 -5.97
C ARG A 395 9.31 -5.16 -4.48
N VAL A 396 8.47 -5.90 -3.76
CA VAL A 396 8.37 -5.76 -2.31
C VAL A 396 9.68 -6.19 -1.65
N LEU A 397 10.28 -7.29 -2.12
CA LEU A 397 11.61 -7.71 -1.66
C LEU A 397 12.65 -6.59 -1.84
N VAL A 398 12.72 -5.99 -3.03
CA VAL A 398 13.65 -4.89 -3.32
C VAL A 398 13.35 -3.65 -2.49
N HIS A 399 12.08 -3.27 -2.38
CA HIS A 399 11.65 -2.13 -1.57
C HIS A 399 12.07 -2.27 -0.10
N GLU A 400 11.67 -3.40 0.53
CA GLU A 400 11.92 -3.62 1.96
C GLU A 400 13.40 -3.90 2.27
N THR A 401 14.04 -4.76 1.46
CA THR A 401 15.41 -5.19 1.75
C THR A 401 16.45 -4.18 1.25
N VAL A 402 16.34 -3.76 -0.03
CA VAL A 402 17.33 -2.85 -0.61
C VAL A 402 17.03 -1.42 -0.23
N GLY A 403 15.79 -0.97 -0.39
CA GLY A 403 15.40 0.40 -0.09
C GLY A 403 15.54 0.73 1.39
N HIS A 404 14.74 0.13 2.24
CA HIS A 404 14.75 0.42 3.66
C HIS A 404 15.91 -0.22 4.41
N GLY A 405 16.22 -1.48 4.10
CA GLY A 405 17.23 -2.25 4.84
C GLY A 405 18.66 -1.80 4.53
N ILE A 406 19.10 -1.92 3.28
CA ILE A 406 20.46 -1.60 2.85
C ILE A 406 20.64 -0.09 2.64
N GLY A 407 19.73 0.54 1.89
CA GLY A 407 19.82 1.96 1.53
C GLY A 407 19.43 2.92 2.65
N LYS A 408 18.79 2.42 3.72
CA LYS A 408 18.23 3.23 4.80
C LYS A 408 17.36 4.37 4.25
N LEU A 409 16.52 4.06 3.23
CA LEU A 409 15.65 5.02 2.57
C LEU A 409 14.31 5.13 3.30
N HIS A 410 13.71 6.30 3.25
CA HIS A 410 12.32 6.53 3.66
C HIS A 410 11.36 6.29 2.49
N ASP A 411 10.07 6.08 2.79
CA ASP A 411 9.02 6.06 1.78
C ASP A 411 8.83 7.42 1.12
N GLU A 412 8.63 7.41 -0.19
CA GLU A 412 8.39 8.59 -1.01
C GLU A 412 6.92 8.78 -1.38
N TYR A 413 6.01 7.97 -0.83
CA TYR A 413 4.57 8.09 -1.05
C TYR A 413 3.86 8.79 0.11
N SER A 414 2.58 9.14 -0.12
CA SER A 414 1.72 9.86 0.81
C SER A 414 0.31 9.27 0.81
N TYR A 415 -0.40 9.47 1.90
CA TYR A 415 -1.80 9.09 2.05
C TYR A 415 -2.67 10.32 2.31
N GLU A 416 -3.87 10.33 1.73
CA GLU A 416 -4.82 11.44 1.88
C GLU A 416 -5.27 11.63 3.34
N GLU A 417 -5.32 10.58 4.13
CA GLU A 417 -5.63 10.61 5.55
C GLU A 417 -4.58 11.30 6.42
N ASN A 418 -3.36 11.51 5.87
CA ASN A 418 -2.25 12.18 6.54
C ASN A 418 -1.93 13.52 5.85
N PRO A 419 -2.71 14.58 6.07
CA PRO A 419 -2.60 15.81 5.27
C PRO A 419 -1.32 16.60 5.50
N LEU A 420 -0.74 16.57 6.71
CA LEU A 420 0.45 17.38 7.06
C LEU A 420 1.33 16.61 8.05
N MET A 421 2.63 16.54 7.75
CA MET A 421 3.63 15.94 8.63
C MET A 421 3.82 16.78 9.90
N PRO A 422 3.74 16.20 11.11
CA PRO A 422 3.97 16.92 12.35
C PRO A 422 5.43 17.41 12.49
N ASP A 423 5.64 18.62 13.01
CA ASP A 423 6.98 19.20 13.23
C ASP A 423 7.89 18.29 14.06
N ALA A 424 7.34 17.57 15.03
CA ALA A 424 8.11 16.64 15.87
C ALA A 424 8.63 15.42 15.08
N GLU A 425 7.88 14.92 14.09
CA GLU A 425 8.33 13.85 13.22
C GLU A 425 9.37 14.36 12.22
N ILE A 426 9.18 15.57 11.67
CA ILE A 426 10.18 16.23 10.82
C ILE A 426 11.52 16.34 11.56
N GLU A 427 11.49 16.83 12.80
CA GLU A 427 12.70 16.97 13.61
C GLU A 427 13.37 15.62 13.90
N GLN A 428 12.58 14.58 14.19
CA GLN A 428 13.09 13.23 14.41
C GLN A 428 13.78 12.68 13.16
N VAL A 429 13.18 12.84 11.98
CA VAL A 429 13.78 12.35 10.73
C VAL A 429 15.05 13.15 10.39
N ARG A 430 15.04 14.47 10.57
CA ARG A 430 16.25 15.31 10.40
C ARG A 430 17.38 14.88 11.32
N GLN A 431 17.07 14.59 12.58
CA GLN A 431 18.08 14.12 13.53
C GLN A 431 18.70 12.79 13.07
N GLN A 432 17.89 11.88 12.53
CA GLN A 432 18.38 10.60 11.98
C GLN A 432 19.18 10.81 10.68
N GLN A 433 18.83 11.81 9.87
CA GLN A 433 19.63 12.20 8.69
C GLN A 433 21.01 12.71 9.09
N GLU A 434 21.08 13.55 10.11
CA GLU A 434 22.32 14.18 10.60
C GLU A 434 23.21 13.19 11.37
N ASP A 435 22.62 12.41 12.28
CA ASP A 435 23.39 11.54 13.18
C ASP A 435 23.74 10.19 12.54
N PHE A 436 22.84 9.65 11.69
CA PHE A 436 22.95 8.29 11.16
C PHE A 436 23.20 8.23 9.66
N GLY A 437 23.01 9.33 8.91
CA GLY A 437 23.05 9.32 7.45
C GLY A 437 21.86 8.59 6.81
N TRP A 438 20.80 8.29 7.57
CA TRP A 438 19.60 7.63 7.06
C TRP A 438 18.71 8.59 6.27
N TRP A 439 17.70 8.10 5.60
CA TRP A 439 16.61 8.85 4.94
C TRP A 439 17.06 9.91 3.93
N GLN A 440 18.17 9.70 3.24
CA GLN A 440 18.79 10.66 2.34
C GLN A 440 17.99 10.92 1.04
N ASN A 441 16.88 10.22 0.83
CA ASN A 441 16.00 10.35 -0.34
C ASN A 441 14.80 11.27 -0.13
N VAL A 442 14.58 11.78 1.08
CA VAL A 442 13.51 12.73 1.43
C VAL A 442 14.08 13.99 2.09
N ASP A 443 13.35 15.09 2.02
CA ASP A 443 13.71 16.37 2.64
C ASP A 443 12.47 17.14 3.09
N PHE A 444 12.67 18.21 3.86
CA PHE A 444 11.62 19.04 4.47
C PHE A 444 11.73 20.51 4.05
N THR A 445 12.33 20.78 2.90
CA THR A 445 12.42 22.09 2.25
C THR A 445 12.12 21.96 0.75
N ASP A 446 11.52 22.99 0.17
CA ASP A 446 11.28 23.13 -1.27
C ASP A 446 12.33 24.01 -1.95
N ASP A 447 13.37 24.45 -1.21
CA ASP A 447 14.46 25.23 -1.79
C ASP A 447 15.41 24.33 -2.61
N PRO A 448 15.48 24.50 -3.95
CA PRO A 448 16.30 23.65 -4.80
C PRO A 448 17.82 23.76 -4.53
N GLN A 449 18.26 24.78 -3.80
CA GLN A 449 19.67 24.93 -3.40
C GLN A 449 19.96 24.20 -2.07
N ALA A 450 18.93 23.89 -1.29
CA ALA A 450 19.05 23.34 0.06
C ALA A 450 18.66 21.86 0.17
N VAL A 451 17.82 21.33 -0.73
CA VAL A 451 17.43 19.91 -0.69
C VAL A 451 18.63 18.97 -0.78
N LEU A 452 18.56 17.83 -0.10
CA LEU A 452 19.67 16.85 -0.04
C LEU A 452 20.14 16.38 -1.43
N TRP A 453 19.25 16.34 -2.40
CA TRP A 453 19.57 15.98 -3.80
C TRP A 453 19.88 17.17 -4.71
N SER A 454 20.07 18.36 -4.14
CA SER A 454 20.51 19.56 -4.89
C SER A 454 21.67 19.28 -5.86
N PRO A 455 22.70 18.51 -5.51
CA PRO A 455 23.80 18.21 -6.43
C PRO A 455 23.36 17.55 -7.76
N PHE A 456 22.30 16.75 -7.73
CA PHE A 456 21.77 16.08 -8.93
C PHE A 456 20.84 16.97 -9.75
N LEU A 457 20.12 17.92 -9.10
CA LEU A 457 19.23 18.85 -9.80
C LEU A 457 19.96 19.78 -10.77
N PHE A 458 21.22 20.08 -10.49
CA PHE A 458 22.03 21.01 -11.27
C PHE A 458 23.14 20.34 -12.08
N ASP A 459 23.21 19.01 -12.06
CA ASP A 459 24.18 18.26 -12.82
C ASP A 459 23.57 17.78 -14.15
N PRO A 460 24.05 18.26 -15.31
CA PRO A 460 23.47 17.88 -16.61
C PRO A 460 23.59 16.39 -16.93
N ARG A 461 24.41 15.62 -16.20
CA ARG A 461 24.50 14.16 -16.34
C ARG A 461 23.19 13.46 -15.90
N TYR A 462 22.37 14.14 -15.14
CA TYR A 462 21.07 13.66 -14.64
C TYR A 462 19.87 14.25 -15.39
N ASP A 463 20.11 15.06 -16.42
CA ASP A 463 19.02 15.60 -17.26
C ASP A 463 18.17 14.45 -17.84
N GLY A 464 16.85 14.62 -17.77
CA GLY A 464 15.89 13.64 -18.30
C GLY A 464 15.53 12.48 -17.35
N GLN A 465 16.11 12.41 -16.15
CA GLN A 465 15.74 11.42 -15.13
C GLN A 465 14.50 11.80 -14.29
N GLY A 466 13.82 12.91 -14.62
CA GLY A 466 12.60 13.35 -13.93
C GLY A 466 12.82 13.92 -12.53
N LEU A 467 14.06 14.33 -12.23
CA LEU A 467 14.39 14.94 -10.94
C LEU A 467 13.72 16.31 -10.78
N GLY A 468 13.21 16.57 -9.59
CA GLY A 468 12.54 17.80 -9.19
C GLY A 468 12.42 17.89 -7.68
N ILE A 469 11.41 18.62 -7.23
CA ILE A 469 11.01 18.71 -5.82
C ILE A 469 9.50 18.51 -5.80
N PHE A 470 9.07 17.38 -5.30
CA PHE A 470 7.67 16.98 -5.30
C PHE A 470 7.20 16.85 -3.85
N GLU A 471 6.20 17.63 -3.47
CA GLU A 471 5.61 17.52 -2.15
C GLU A 471 4.82 16.22 -2.00
N GLY A 472 4.82 15.66 -0.81
CA GLY A 472 4.21 14.38 -0.48
C GLY A 472 5.23 13.25 -0.40
N ALA A 473 5.66 12.95 0.83
CA ALA A 473 6.56 11.85 1.19
C ALA A 473 6.36 11.51 2.67
N CYS A 474 7.07 10.50 3.18
CA CYS A 474 7.01 10.07 4.58
C CYS A 474 5.59 9.74 5.05
N MET A 475 4.71 9.25 4.17
CA MET A 475 3.28 8.99 4.42
C MET A 475 2.38 10.24 4.46
N TYR A 476 2.90 11.46 4.31
CA TYR A 476 2.17 12.71 4.44
C TYR A 476 2.02 13.43 3.10
N MET A 477 0.86 14.08 2.90
CA MET A 477 0.58 14.85 1.69
C MET A 477 1.41 16.14 1.61
N SER A 478 1.74 16.72 2.75
CA SER A 478 2.49 17.98 2.85
C SER A 478 3.53 17.95 3.98
N GLY A 479 4.58 18.78 3.84
CA GLY A 479 5.64 18.95 4.84
C GLY A 479 6.87 18.08 4.60
N ALA A 480 6.81 17.14 3.67
CA ALA A 480 7.95 16.33 3.22
C ALA A 480 7.99 16.28 1.69
N TYR A 481 9.20 16.21 1.14
CA TYR A 481 9.44 16.27 -0.30
C TYR A 481 10.28 15.07 -0.75
N ARG A 482 10.09 14.67 -2.03
CA ARG A 482 10.81 13.62 -2.74
C ARG A 482 11.39 14.14 -4.05
N SER A 483 12.35 13.41 -4.61
CA SER A 483 13.11 13.86 -5.78
C SER A 483 12.45 13.55 -7.13
N THR A 484 11.51 12.61 -7.20
CA THR A 484 10.79 12.19 -8.44
C THR A 484 9.32 11.97 -8.17
N GLU A 485 8.48 12.05 -9.21
CA GLU A 485 7.04 11.73 -9.07
C GLU A 485 6.82 10.27 -8.70
N GLN A 486 7.61 9.36 -9.27
CA GLN A 486 7.52 7.91 -9.06
C GLN A 486 8.91 7.30 -8.92
N SER A 487 9.01 6.27 -8.10
CA SER A 487 10.24 5.52 -7.86
C SER A 487 9.94 4.17 -7.22
N MET A 488 10.98 3.37 -6.96
CA MET A 488 10.85 2.16 -6.15
C MET A 488 10.29 2.46 -4.75
N MET A 489 10.67 3.59 -4.13
CA MET A 489 10.17 4.01 -2.83
C MET A 489 8.83 4.76 -2.90
N ASN A 490 8.28 4.96 -4.11
CA ASN A 490 6.97 5.54 -4.37
C ASN A 490 6.20 4.69 -5.41
N GLY A 491 5.45 3.71 -4.96
CA GLY A 491 4.61 2.85 -5.78
C GLY A 491 5.31 1.60 -6.35
N ASN A 492 6.51 1.27 -5.90
CA ASN A 492 7.30 0.09 -6.29
C ASN A 492 7.55 -0.03 -7.81
N ILE A 493 7.76 1.09 -8.48
CA ILE A 493 7.96 1.13 -9.95
C ILE A 493 9.15 2.02 -10.32
N LEU A 494 9.65 1.87 -11.55
CA LEU A 494 10.69 2.70 -12.16
C LEU A 494 12.09 2.65 -11.50
N GLY A 495 12.36 1.68 -10.62
CA GLY A 495 13.65 1.58 -9.95
C GLY A 495 13.92 2.72 -8.94
N PHE A 496 15.14 2.81 -8.45
CA PHE A 496 15.57 3.84 -7.51
C PHE A 496 15.95 5.14 -8.22
N ASN A 497 15.52 6.29 -7.69
CA ASN A 497 15.95 7.60 -8.17
C ASN A 497 17.41 7.92 -7.75
N ALA A 498 18.00 8.99 -8.29
CA ALA A 498 19.41 9.28 -8.09
C ALA A 498 19.86 9.44 -6.62
N PRO A 499 19.15 10.16 -5.72
CA PRO A 499 19.53 10.21 -4.31
C PRO A 499 19.40 8.85 -3.62
N SER A 500 18.38 8.06 -3.95
CA SER A 500 18.21 6.71 -3.43
C SER A 500 19.36 5.79 -3.85
N ARG A 501 19.74 5.83 -5.13
CA ARG A 501 20.89 5.06 -5.66
C ARG A 501 22.20 5.46 -4.97
N ARG A 502 22.41 6.75 -4.75
CA ARG A 502 23.57 7.24 -3.99
C ARG A 502 23.61 6.69 -2.57
N ALA A 503 22.49 6.71 -1.85
CA ALA A 503 22.43 6.19 -0.49
C ALA A 503 22.74 4.69 -0.45
N ILE A 504 22.15 3.89 -1.34
CA ILE A 504 22.43 2.45 -1.45
C ILE A 504 23.91 2.20 -1.77
N TYR A 505 24.46 2.88 -2.78
CA TYR A 505 25.86 2.78 -3.15
C TYR A 505 26.79 3.13 -1.99
N THR A 506 26.54 4.27 -1.33
CA THR A 506 27.34 4.72 -0.20
C THR A 506 27.37 3.71 0.92
N ASN A 507 26.21 3.20 1.33
CA ASN A 507 26.10 2.21 2.41
C ASN A 507 26.81 0.88 2.06
N ILE A 508 26.75 0.43 0.80
CA ILE A 508 27.47 -0.77 0.38
C ILE A 508 28.99 -0.55 0.42
N ILE A 509 29.50 0.59 -0.07
CA ILE A 509 30.94 0.90 -0.04
C ILE A 509 31.44 1.11 1.39
N GLU A 510 30.67 1.79 2.23
CA GLU A 510 31.03 1.98 3.63
C GLU A 510 31.14 0.66 4.40
N ARG A 511 30.20 -0.26 4.17
CA ARG A 511 30.19 -1.59 4.79
C ARG A 511 31.21 -2.52 4.15
N GLY A 512 31.32 -2.53 2.83
CA GLY A 512 32.19 -3.45 2.08
C GLY A 512 33.67 -3.04 2.05
N GLU A 513 33.97 -1.73 2.13
CA GLU A 513 35.35 -1.23 2.00
C GLU A 513 35.82 -0.41 3.22
N GLY A 514 34.95 -0.14 4.20
CA GLY A 514 35.29 0.64 5.38
C GLY A 514 35.62 2.12 5.11
N ARG A 515 35.12 2.68 4.00
CA ARG A 515 35.36 4.08 3.59
C ARG A 515 34.11 4.75 3.05
N THR A 516 33.98 6.04 3.22
CA THR A 516 32.91 6.80 2.60
C THR A 516 33.30 7.22 1.19
N PRO A 517 32.53 6.85 0.14
CA PRO A 517 32.81 7.26 -1.24
C PRO A 517 32.50 8.76 -1.44
N SER A 518 33.22 9.41 -2.36
CA SER A 518 32.89 10.78 -2.73
C SER A 518 31.65 10.83 -3.64
N LEU A 519 31.02 12.00 -3.71
CA LEU A 519 29.90 12.21 -4.64
C LEU A 519 30.30 11.95 -6.09
N GLU A 520 31.47 12.40 -6.52
CA GLU A 520 31.94 12.23 -7.90
C GLU A 520 32.24 10.76 -8.21
N GLU A 521 32.75 10.00 -7.25
CA GLU A 521 32.94 8.55 -7.39
C GLU A 521 31.59 7.83 -7.62
N PHE A 522 30.56 8.20 -6.87
CA PHE A 522 29.21 7.68 -7.11
C PHE A 522 28.71 8.08 -8.50
N ILE A 523 28.86 9.36 -8.89
CA ILE A 523 28.37 9.84 -10.18
C ILE A 523 29.07 9.13 -11.33
N ASP A 524 30.39 8.92 -11.23
CA ASP A 524 31.15 8.17 -12.26
C ASP A 524 30.66 6.71 -12.36
N PHE A 525 30.41 6.07 -11.26
CA PHE A 525 29.83 4.71 -11.22
C PHE A 525 28.43 4.71 -11.84
N ASP A 526 27.54 5.59 -11.37
CA ASP A 526 26.13 5.67 -11.80
C ASP A 526 26.02 5.95 -13.32
N GLN A 527 26.82 6.86 -13.85
CA GLN A 527 26.81 7.19 -15.27
C GLN A 527 27.36 6.07 -16.17
N GLN A 528 28.20 5.18 -15.64
CA GLN A 528 28.74 4.06 -16.39
C GLN A 528 27.81 2.85 -16.40
N THR A 529 26.99 2.69 -15.36
CA THR A 529 26.26 1.45 -15.11
C THR A 529 24.74 1.61 -15.15
N TYR A 530 24.21 2.80 -14.84
CA TYR A 530 22.77 3.03 -14.81
C TYR A 530 22.14 2.99 -16.20
N VAL A 531 21.14 2.15 -16.35
CA VAL A 531 20.24 2.11 -17.50
C VAL A 531 18.83 2.48 -17.01
N ALA A 532 18.29 3.57 -17.55
CA ALA A 532 16.93 3.99 -17.20
C ALA A 532 15.93 2.85 -17.47
N PRO A 533 15.08 2.50 -16.50
CA PRO A 533 14.08 1.46 -16.71
C PRO A 533 13.15 1.87 -17.85
N THR A 534 12.97 0.98 -18.82
CA THR A 534 11.98 1.17 -19.88
C THR A 534 10.59 1.10 -19.25
N GLN A 535 9.79 2.15 -19.43
CA GLN A 535 8.38 2.12 -19.07
C GLN A 535 7.68 1.01 -19.88
N THR A 536 7.65 -0.20 -19.34
CA THR A 536 6.75 -1.22 -19.83
C THR A 536 5.37 -0.93 -19.25
N ARG A 537 4.44 -0.60 -20.12
CA ARG A 537 2.98 -0.48 -19.98
C ARG A 537 2.46 -0.44 -18.55
N SER A 538 1.72 0.65 -18.26
CA SER A 538 0.67 0.75 -17.23
C SER A 538 0.79 -0.27 -16.10
N MET A 539 1.81 -0.09 -15.29
CA MET A 539 1.86 -0.78 -14.02
C MET A 539 1.00 0.06 -13.11
N THR A 540 -0.15 -0.47 -12.75
CA THR A 540 -0.92 0.12 -11.65
C THR A 540 0.04 0.11 -10.46
N PRO A 541 0.31 1.27 -9.82
CA PRO A 541 1.11 1.29 -8.62
C PRO A 541 0.52 0.28 -7.64
N SER A 542 1.35 -0.60 -7.08
CA SER A 542 0.87 -1.42 -5.97
C SER A 542 0.51 -0.48 -4.83
N ARG A 543 -0.49 -0.87 -4.03
CA ARG A 543 -0.82 -0.08 -2.85
C ARG A 543 0.45 0.13 -2.03
N PRO A 544 0.75 1.36 -1.59
CA PRO A 544 1.92 1.64 -0.79
C PRO A 544 1.94 0.82 0.50
N PHE A 545 3.13 0.46 0.97
CA PHE A 545 3.34 -0.28 2.21
C PHE A 545 3.35 0.65 3.43
N GLY A 546 3.34 0.08 4.62
CA GLY A 546 3.55 0.81 5.85
C GLY A 546 4.97 1.38 5.93
N ARG A 547 5.15 2.50 6.64
CA ARG A 547 6.47 3.12 6.80
C ARG A 547 7.49 2.15 7.42
N PRO A 548 8.79 2.31 7.11
CA PRO A 548 9.82 1.56 7.79
C PRO A 548 9.75 1.82 9.28
N GLN A 549 9.85 0.78 10.06
CA GLN A 549 9.83 0.87 11.52
C GLN A 549 11.24 1.06 12.06
N VAL A 550 11.37 1.82 13.13
CA VAL A 550 12.63 2.00 13.82
C VAL A 550 12.50 1.45 15.25
N ARG A 551 13.35 0.50 15.60
CA ARG A 551 13.36 -0.18 16.91
C ARG A 551 14.67 0.03 17.64
N MET A 552 14.63 -0.07 18.97
CA MET A 552 15.84 -0.02 19.81
C MET A 552 16.33 -1.43 20.13
N LEU A 553 17.66 -1.59 20.13
CA LEU A 553 18.35 -2.77 20.60
C LEU A 553 19.09 -2.47 21.90
N ASP A 554 19.03 -3.40 22.83
CA ASP A 554 19.96 -3.41 23.96
C ASP A 554 21.30 -4.00 23.49
N ARG A 555 22.41 -3.30 23.72
CA ARG A 555 23.72 -3.92 23.48
C ARG A 555 23.87 -5.14 24.38
N PRO A 556 24.40 -6.27 23.87
CA PRO A 556 24.77 -7.38 24.72
C PRO A 556 25.70 -6.89 25.85
N LEU A 557 25.37 -7.21 27.09
CA LEU A 557 26.23 -6.88 28.25
C LEU A 557 27.56 -7.62 28.12
N GLY A 558 28.57 -6.96 27.57
CA GLY A 558 29.98 -7.38 27.61
C GLY A 558 30.43 -8.21 26.40
N GLU A 559 30.95 -7.57 25.41
CA GLU A 559 32.16 -7.94 24.69
C GLU A 559 33.24 -6.89 24.92
#